data_f0d61462466f4842a4e816d092c99615
#
_entry.id   f0d61462466f4842a4e816d092c99615
#
_cell.length_a   1.000
_cell.length_b   1.000
_cell.length_c   1.000
_cell.angle_alpha   90.00
_cell.angle_beta   90.00
_cell.angle_gamma   90.00
#
_symmetry.space_group_name_H-M   'P 1'
#
loop_
_entity.id
_entity.type
_entity.pdbx_description
1 polymer ?
#
loop_
_entity_poly.entity_id
_entity_poly.type
_entity_poly.pdbx_seq_one_letter_code
_entity_poly.pdbx_strand_id
1 'polypeptide(L)'
;MGTLAASFVAAAGCAKGGDGAAGGVSPQTMTDALFAVISADRAVYTREVVNRLQNEKVVKATEKYQDEKTLPLPAMMLRMGAEHAKKTDPSFSYALLSLWAINKQNAPKTDVEKEGLQYVVDNAGKNFYKEEMLGDKKYFTAVYADKGVVEACVNCHNGHADSPKKDFKVGDTMGAVVIRVPLGK
;
A
#
# COMPACT_ATOMS: atom_id res chain seq x y z
N MET A 1 -7.54 -67.31 -40.73
CA MET A 1 -8.39 -66.17 -40.40
C MET A 1 -8.43 -66.08 -38.88
N GLY A 2 -7.55 -65.24 -38.28
CA GLY A 2 -7.44 -65.06 -36.82
C GLY A 2 -7.68 -63.60 -36.51
N THR A 3 -8.72 -63.32 -35.74
CA THR A 3 -9.12 -62.01 -35.26
C THR A 3 -8.42 -61.78 -33.93
N LEU A 4 -7.48 -60.81 -33.88
CA LEU A 4 -6.92 -60.32 -32.65
C LEU A 4 -7.91 -59.33 -32.00
N ALA A 5 -8.35 -59.65 -30.81
CA ALA A 5 -9.08 -58.71 -29.94
C ALA A 5 -8.08 -57.92 -29.09
N ALA A 6 -8.02 -56.62 -29.30
CA ALA A 6 -7.24 -55.71 -28.48
C ALA A 6 -8.07 -55.27 -27.26
N SER A 7 -7.64 -55.67 -26.06
CA SER A 7 -8.23 -55.24 -24.82
C SER A 7 -7.66 -53.85 -24.42
N PHE A 8 -8.50 -52.82 -24.41
CA PHE A 8 -8.19 -51.52 -23.83
C PHE A 8 -8.38 -51.57 -22.31
N VAL A 9 -7.29 -51.48 -21.60
CA VAL A 9 -7.31 -51.23 -20.13
C VAL A 9 -7.45 -49.76 -19.92
N ALA A 10 -8.60 -49.30 -19.46
CA ALA A 10 -8.82 -47.95 -19.01
C ALA A 10 -8.22 -47.77 -17.60
N ALA A 11 -7.11 -47.09 -17.51
CA ALA A 11 -6.57 -46.64 -16.22
C ALA A 11 -7.40 -45.46 -15.71
N ALA A 12 -8.26 -45.73 -14.72
CA ALA A 12 -8.94 -44.68 -13.96
C ALA A 12 -7.92 -44.00 -13.05
N GLY A 13 -7.38 -42.88 -13.53
CA GLY A 13 -6.57 -41.97 -12.71
C GLY A 13 -7.49 -41.28 -11.70
N CYS A 14 -7.43 -41.68 -10.45
CA CYS A 14 -7.96 -40.88 -9.33
C CYS A 14 -7.20 -39.55 -9.28
N ALA A 15 -7.78 -38.50 -9.84
CA ALA A 15 -7.39 -37.14 -9.52
C ALA A 15 -7.68 -36.94 -8.03
N LYS A 16 -6.63 -36.86 -7.21
CA LYS A 16 -6.73 -36.36 -5.84
C LYS A 16 -7.31 -34.96 -5.93
N GLY A 17 -8.57 -34.80 -5.55
CA GLY A 17 -9.21 -33.51 -5.34
C GLY A 17 -8.37 -32.75 -4.31
N GLY A 18 -7.73 -31.67 -4.76
CA GLY A 18 -7.15 -30.71 -3.85
C GLY A 18 -8.28 -30.18 -2.96
N ASP A 19 -8.07 -30.17 -1.67
CA ASP A 19 -8.96 -29.58 -0.69
C ASP A 19 -9.29 -28.16 -1.16
N GLY A 20 -10.50 -27.97 -1.68
CA GLY A 20 -11.05 -26.68 -2.03
C GLY A 20 -11.23 -25.89 -0.74
N ALA A 21 -10.23 -25.09 -0.39
CA ALA A 21 -10.43 -24.02 0.56
C ALA A 21 -11.62 -23.19 0.06
N ALA A 22 -12.65 -23.06 0.90
CA ALA A 22 -13.84 -22.27 0.63
C ALA A 22 -13.42 -20.92 0.00
N GLY A 23 -13.94 -20.62 -1.20
CA GLY A 23 -13.42 -19.68 -2.16
C GLY A 23 -13.38 -18.21 -1.74
N GLY A 24 -12.63 -17.89 -0.71
CA GLY A 24 -12.33 -16.51 -0.30
C GLY A 24 -11.04 -15.99 -0.94
N VAL A 25 -10.98 -14.70 -1.21
CA VAL A 25 -9.76 -14.01 -1.64
C VAL A 25 -8.73 -14.06 -0.50
N SER A 26 -7.49 -14.43 -0.77
CA SER A 26 -6.46 -14.45 0.27
C SER A 26 -6.21 -13.03 0.81
N PRO A 27 -5.82 -12.87 2.10
CA PRO A 27 -5.48 -11.56 2.67
C PRO A 27 -4.41 -10.83 1.87
N GLN A 28 -3.42 -11.54 1.35
CA GLN A 28 -2.40 -10.97 0.48
C GLN A 28 -3.00 -10.45 -0.82
N THR A 29 -3.78 -11.25 -1.53
CA THR A 29 -4.43 -10.83 -2.78
C THR A 29 -5.33 -9.62 -2.56
N MET A 30 -6.06 -9.57 -1.43
CA MET A 30 -6.90 -8.43 -1.07
C MET A 30 -6.06 -7.17 -0.84
N THR A 31 -4.99 -7.26 -0.07
CA THR A 31 -4.13 -6.09 0.21
C THR A 31 -3.39 -5.62 -1.03
N ASP A 32 -2.94 -6.53 -1.92
CA ASP A 32 -2.30 -6.19 -3.19
C ASP A 32 -3.27 -5.45 -4.12
N ALA A 33 -4.53 -5.89 -4.22
CA ALA A 33 -5.55 -5.24 -5.02
C ALA A 33 -5.91 -3.85 -4.47
N LEU A 34 -6.10 -3.72 -3.15
CA LEU A 34 -6.34 -2.43 -2.50
C LEU A 34 -5.16 -1.46 -2.73
N PHE A 35 -3.92 -1.96 -2.58
CA PHE A 35 -2.74 -1.14 -2.86
C PHE A 35 -2.70 -0.66 -4.31
N ALA A 36 -3.02 -1.52 -5.27
CA ALA A 36 -3.03 -1.14 -6.68
C ALA A 36 -3.98 0.04 -6.95
N VAL A 37 -5.20 0.03 -6.39
CA VAL A 37 -6.16 1.13 -6.52
C VAL A 37 -5.67 2.37 -5.79
N ILE A 38 -5.31 2.26 -4.52
CA ILE A 38 -4.87 3.39 -3.67
C ILE A 38 -3.65 4.08 -4.27
N SER A 39 -2.67 3.31 -4.76
CA SER A 39 -1.47 3.87 -5.37
C SER A 39 -1.73 4.53 -6.72
N ALA A 40 -2.64 3.97 -7.53
CA ALA A 40 -3.05 4.56 -8.79
C ALA A 40 -3.76 5.91 -8.58
N ASP A 41 -4.75 5.96 -7.70
CA ASP A 41 -5.50 7.19 -7.38
C ASP A 41 -4.56 8.27 -6.84
N ARG A 42 -3.64 7.90 -5.94
CA ARG A 42 -2.66 8.84 -5.42
C ARG A 42 -1.69 9.34 -6.49
N ALA A 43 -1.24 8.47 -7.39
CA ALA A 43 -0.35 8.84 -8.48
C ALA A 43 -1.04 9.81 -9.46
N VAL A 44 -2.30 9.55 -9.82
CA VAL A 44 -3.11 10.44 -10.66
C VAL A 44 -3.29 11.79 -9.97
N TYR A 45 -3.74 11.81 -8.72
CA TYR A 45 -3.88 13.05 -7.96
C TYR A 45 -2.57 13.85 -7.90
N THR A 46 -1.45 13.19 -7.63
CA THR A 46 -0.14 13.83 -7.52
C THR A 46 0.30 14.44 -8.84
N ARG A 47 0.18 13.72 -9.95
CA ARG A 47 0.71 14.14 -11.25
C ARG A 47 -0.24 15.09 -11.99
N GLU A 48 -1.51 14.65 -12.12
CA GLU A 48 -2.46 15.32 -13.00
C GLU A 48 -3.20 16.48 -12.31
N VAL A 49 -3.26 16.48 -10.97
CA VAL A 49 -3.89 17.57 -10.23
C VAL A 49 -2.82 18.45 -9.60
N VAL A 50 -2.08 17.94 -8.62
CA VAL A 50 -1.15 18.78 -7.83
C VAL A 50 0.00 19.30 -8.67
N ASN A 51 0.80 18.40 -9.25
CA ASN A 51 2.03 18.77 -9.95
C ASN A 51 1.71 19.63 -11.20
N ARG A 52 0.70 19.23 -11.96
CA ARG A 52 0.27 19.98 -13.15
C ARG A 52 -0.15 21.40 -12.80
N LEU A 53 -1.07 21.56 -11.84
CA LEU A 53 -1.60 22.89 -11.49
C LEU A 53 -0.56 23.79 -10.81
N GLN A 54 0.38 23.20 -10.06
CA GLN A 54 1.51 23.97 -9.52
C GLN A 54 2.46 24.45 -10.61
N ASN A 55 2.80 23.61 -11.59
CA ASN A 55 3.67 23.97 -12.70
C ASN A 55 3.04 25.04 -13.59
N GLU A 56 1.73 24.95 -13.83
CA GLU A 56 0.94 25.95 -14.57
C GLU A 56 0.68 27.23 -13.76
N LYS A 57 1.13 27.29 -12.49
CA LYS A 57 0.95 28.41 -11.54
C LYS A 57 -0.51 28.76 -11.27
N VAL A 58 -1.41 27.79 -11.39
CA VAL A 58 -2.85 27.96 -11.13
C VAL A 58 -3.12 27.93 -9.63
N VAL A 59 -2.69 26.87 -8.94
CA VAL A 59 -2.89 26.72 -7.50
C VAL A 59 -1.78 25.84 -6.89
N LYS A 60 -1.38 26.15 -5.67
CA LYS A 60 -0.40 25.34 -4.90
C LYS A 60 -1.10 24.23 -4.12
N ALA A 61 -0.33 23.23 -3.69
CA ALA A 61 -0.74 22.31 -2.63
C ALA A 61 0.02 22.65 -1.34
N THR A 62 -0.70 22.76 -0.22
CA THR A 62 -0.11 23.16 1.07
C THR A 62 -0.70 22.36 2.22
N GLU A 63 -0.03 22.39 3.37
CA GLU A 63 -0.54 21.77 4.59
C GLU A 63 -1.76 22.49 5.15
N LYS A 64 -1.86 23.82 4.93
CA LYS A 64 -2.95 24.70 5.37
C LYS A 64 -4.00 24.91 4.28
N TYR A 65 -4.25 23.89 3.45
CA TYR A 65 -5.06 23.99 2.24
C TYR A 65 -6.47 24.58 2.48
N GLN A 66 -7.06 24.36 3.64
CA GLN A 66 -8.40 24.89 3.97
C GLN A 66 -8.37 26.41 4.17
N ASP A 67 -7.36 26.91 4.90
CA ASP A 67 -7.22 28.34 5.23
C ASP A 67 -6.71 29.13 4.02
N GLU A 68 -5.79 28.55 3.28
CA GLU A 68 -5.11 29.20 2.14
C GLU A 68 -5.83 29.02 0.80
N LYS A 69 -6.95 28.28 0.77
CA LYS A 69 -7.72 27.95 -0.46
C LYS A 69 -6.83 27.29 -1.53
N THR A 70 -5.97 26.38 -1.09
CA THR A 70 -5.04 25.62 -1.92
C THR A 70 -5.48 24.16 -2.02
N LEU A 71 -4.73 23.31 -2.71
CA LEU A 71 -4.97 21.89 -2.76
C LEU A 71 -4.39 21.20 -1.52
N PRO A 72 -5.02 20.12 -1.00
CA PRO A 72 -4.38 19.28 -0.02
C PRO A 72 -3.16 18.58 -0.62
N LEU A 73 -2.12 18.39 0.19
CA LEU A 73 -0.97 17.59 -0.22
C LEU A 73 -1.38 16.13 -0.53
N PRO A 74 -0.70 15.43 -1.45
CA PRO A 74 -1.02 14.03 -1.78
C PRO A 74 -1.04 13.08 -0.57
N ALA A 75 -0.19 13.31 0.44
CA ALA A 75 -0.21 12.56 1.68
C ALA A 75 -1.47 12.84 2.53
N MET A 76 -1.94 14.09 2.51
CA MET A 76 -3.17 14.46 3.21
C MET A 76 -4.41 13.90 2.53
N MET A 77 -4.46 13.93 1.19
CA MET A 77 -5.54 13.31 0.41
C MET A 77 -5.65 11.82 0.75
N LEU A 78 -4.53 11.09 0.75
CA LEU A 78 -4.50 9.67 1.09
C LEU A 78 -4.96 9.42 2.53
N ARG A 79 -4.55 10.26 3.50
CA ARG A 79 -5.01 10.13 4.89
C ARG A 79 -6.51 10.36 5.02
N MET A 80 -7.04 11.40 4.39
CA MET A 80 -8.49 11.66 4.39
C MET A 80 -9.26 10.49 3.76
N GLY A 81 -8.76 9.95 2.65
CA GLY A 81 -9.32 8.74 2.03
C GLY A 81 -9.33 7.55 2.99
N ALA A 82 -8.22 7.33 3.71
CA ALA A 82 -8.14 6.26 4.72
C ALA A 82 -9.16 6.41 5.86
N GLU A 83 -9.35 7.64 6.34
CA GLU A 83 -10.35 7.96 7.37
C GLU A 83 -11.78 7.71 6.86
N HIS A 84 -12.07 8.08 5.61
CA HIS A 84 -13.36 7.81 4.98
C HIS A 84 -13.59 6.32 4.74
N ALA A 85 -12.61 5.61 4.19
CA ALA A 85 -12.70 4.17 3.97
C ALA A 85 -12.99 3.41 5.26
N LYS A 86 -12.27 3.73 6.34
CA LYS A 86 -12.48 3.10 7.65
C LYS A 86 -13.88 3.33 8.23
N LYS A 87 -14.50 4.49 7.94
CA LYS A 87 -15.88 4.78 8.36
C LYS A 87 -16.91 4.01 7.54
N THR A 88 -16.62 3.82 6.25
CA THR A 88 -17.52 3.13 5.32
C THR A 88 -17.45 1.63 5.49
N ASP A 89 -16.25 1.09 5.59
CA ASP A 89 -16.00 -0.35 5.79
C ASP A 89 -14.83 -0.56 6.75
N PRO A 90 -15.10 -0.97 7.99
CA PRO A 90 -14.05 -1.25 8.97
C PRO A 90 -13.34 -2.60 8.77
N SER A 91 -13.69 -3.38 7.73
CA SER A 91 -13.07 -4.67 7.44
C SER A 91 -11.61 -4.55 6.98
N PHE A 92 -11.14 -3.34 6.68
CA PHE A 92 -9.74 -3.07 6.41
C PHE A 92 -9.35 -1.66 6.87
N SER A 93 -8.07 -1.40 6.90
CA SER A 93 -7.55 -0.05 7.12
C SER A 93 -6.27 0.15 6.33
N TYR A 94 -5.98 1.39 5.96
CA TYR A 94 -4.68 1.73 5.41
C TYR A 94 -4.16 3.05 5.96
N ALA A 95 -2.84 3.24 5.90
CA ALA A 95 -2.17 4.45 6.32
C ALA A 95 -0.91 4.68 5.48
N LEU A 96 -0.51 5.95 5.34
CA LEU A 96 0.81 6.31 4.83
C LEU A 96 1.73 6.57 6.01
N LEU A 97 2.75 5.74 6.16
CA LEU A 97 3.71 5.82 7.25
C LEU A 97 5.13 6.04 6.71
N SER A 98 6.01 6.59 7.55
CA SER A 98 7.42 6.78 7.19
C SER A 98 8.31 6.66 8.43
N LEU A 99 9.50 6.08 8.24
CA LEU A 99 10.58 6.13 9.24
C LEU A 99 11.09 7.56 9.44
N TRP A 100 10.87 8.43 8.43
CA TRP A 100 11.27 9.84 8.42
C TRP A 100 10.06 10.76 8.35
N ALA A 101 9.04 10.47 9.15
CA ALA A 101 7.79 11.21 9.14
C ALA A 101 7.99 12.68 9.56
N ILE A 102 7.63 13.61 8.68
CA ILE A 102 7.52 15.04 8.98
C ILE A 102 6.39 15.24 9.99
N ASN A 103 5.19 14.76 9.65
CA ASN A 103 4.10 14.70 10.61
C ASN A 103 4.26 13.45 11.50
N LYS A 104 4.50 13.65 12.79
CA LYS A 104 4.70 12.59 13.79
C LYS A 104 3.58 11.54 13.85
N GLN A 105 2.36 11.89 13.43
CA GLN A 105 1.25 10.94 13.35
C GLN A 105 1.45 9.87 12.29
N ASN A 106 2.30 10.13 11.30
CA ASN A 106 2.66 9.19 10.24
C ASN A 106 3.89 8.33 10.58
N ALA A 107 4.41 8.43 11.80
CA ALA A 107 5.45 7.52 12.27
C ALA A 107 4.88 6.12 12.56
N PRO A 108 5.67 5.04 12.39
CA PRO A 108 5.24 3.70 12.73
C PRO A 108 4.97 3.56 14.23
N LYS A 109 3.91 2.82 14.58
CA LYS A 109 3.44 2.63 15.96
C LYS A 109 3.64 1.21 16.47
N THR A 110 3.71 0.22 15.57
CA THR A 110 3.93 -1.19 15.91
C THR A 110 5.31 -1.65 15.44
N ASP A 111 5.79 -2.75 16.02
CA ASP A 111 7.06 -3.34 15.58
C ASP A 111 6.97 -3.89 14.16
N VAL A 112 5.80 -4.42 13.77
CA VAL A 112 5.55 -4.90 12.40
C VAL A 112 5.58 -3.74 11.39
N GLU A 113 5.04 -2.57 11.75
CA GLU A 113 5.16 -1.38 10.91
C GLU A 113 6.61 -0.92 10.74
N LYS A 114 7.39 -0.89 11.82
CA LYS A 114 8.81 -0.52 11.77
C LYS A 114 9.62 -1.50 10.91
N GLU A 115 9.43 -2.79 11.16
CA GLU A 115 10.08 -3.87 10.42
C GLU A 115 9.72 -3.81 8.92
N GLY A 116 8.43 -3.67 8.61
CA GLY A 116 7.96 -3.59 7.24
C GLY A 116 8.44 -2.35 6.50
N LEU A 117 8.46 -1.19 7.15
CA LEU A 117 9.01 0.05 6.60
C LEU A 117 10.51 -0.10 6.30
N GLN A 118 11.28 -0.66 7.24
CA GLN A 118 12.70 -0.90 7.03
C GLN A 118 12.93 -1.89 5.89
N TYR A 119 12.13 -2.98 5.86
CA TYR A 119 12.23 -4.00 4.82
C TYR A 119 12.06 -3.41 3.41
N VAL A 120 11.02 -2.59 3.18
CA VAL A 120 10.76 -2.02 1.85
C VAL A 120 11.76 -0.93 1.46
N VAL A 121 12.46 -0.33 2.42
CA VAL A 121 13.59 0.57 2.18
C VAL A 121 14.81 -0.23 1.71
N ASP A 122 15.13 -1.31 2.41
CA ASP A 122 16.33 -2.12 2.16
C ASP A 122 16.17 -3.05 0.95
N ASN A 123 14.93 -3.40 0.59
CA ASN A 123 14.61 -4.36 -0.47
C ASN A 123 13.76 -3.70 -1.56
N ALA A 124 14.37 -2.81 -2.34
CA ALA A 124 13.67 -2.08 -3.40
C ALA A 124 12.88 -2.99 -4.34
N GLY A 125 11.59 -2.68 -4.50
CA GLY A 125 10.68 -3.43 -5.38
C GLY A 125 10.06 -4.67 -4.75
N LYS A 126 10.33 -4.96 -3.46
CA LYS A 126 9.68 -6.03 -2.72
C LYS A 126 8.66 -5.47 -1.73
N ASN A 127 7.57 -6.18 -1.54
CA ASN A 127 6.56 -5.89 -0.52
C ASN A 127 6.84 -6.72 0.73
N PHE A 128 6.35 -6.25 1.87
CA PHE A 128 6.46 -6.96 3.14
C PHE A 128 5.09 -7.39 3.62
N TYR A 129 5.00 -8.62 4.15
CA TYR A 129 3.77 -9.20 4.66
C TYR A 129 4.03 -9.90 5.98
N LYS A 130 3.21 -9.62 6.97
CA LYS A 130 3.32 -10.24 8.28
C LYS A 130 1.97 -10.24 9.00
N GLU A 131 1.73 -11.27 9.79
CA GLU A 131 0.60 -11.27 10.73
C GLU A 131 1.02 -10.59 12.04
N GLU A 132 0.10 -9.83 12.64
CA GLU A 132 0.32 -9.20 13.94
C GLU A 132 -0.95 -9.24 14.80
N MET A 133 -0.76 -9.18 16.11
CA MET A 133 -1.84 -9.03 17.08
C MET A 133 -1.96 -7.55 17.46
N LEU A 134 -3.15 -6.98 17.32
CA LEU A 134 -3.46 -5.62 17.82
C LEU A 134 -4.63 -5.74 18.81
N GLY A 135 -4.29 -5.66 20.09
CA GLY A 135 -5.22 -6.06 21.14
C GLY A 135 -5.57 -7.54 20.98
N ASP A 136 -6.87 -7.87 20.99
CA ASP A 136 -7.36 -9.26 20.91
C ASP A 136 -7.63 -9.71 19.46
N LYS A 137 -7.26 -8.92 18.46
CA LYS A 137 -7.52 -9.21 17.04
C LYS A 137 -6.23 -9.49 16.29
N LYS A 138 -6.29 -10.52 15.46
CA LYS A 138 -5.22 -10.89 14.55
C LYS A 138 -5.42 -10.17 13.21
N TYR A 139 -4.36 -9.61 12.68
CA TYR A 139 -4.37 -8.90 11.39
C TYR A 139 -3.29 -9.45 10.46
N PHE A 140 -3.60 -9.42 9.17
CA PHE A 140 -2.61 -9.49 8.12
C PHE A 140 -2.21 -8.07 7.77
N THR A 141 -0.92 -7.75 7.90
CA THR A 141 -0.35 -6.44 7.64
C THR A 141 0.56 -6.53 6.42
N ALA A 142 0.26 -5.72 5.42
CA ALA A 142 1.05 -5.59 4.20
C ALA A 142 1.65 -4.19 4.13
N VAL A 143 2.92 -4.09 3.71
CA VAL A 143 3.66 -2.83 3.59
C VAL A 143 4.23 -2.70 2.18
N TYR A 144 3.88 -1.61 1.51
CA TYR A 144 4.21 -1.31 0.12
C TYR A 144 5.01 -0.02 0.04
N ALA A 145 6.17 -0.05 -0.61
CA ALA A 145 7.02 1.13 -0.72
C ALA A 145 6.29 2.31 -1.38
N ASP A 146 6.38 3.49 -0.76
CA ASP A 146 5.95 4.76 -1.31
C ASP A 146 7.17 5.58 -1.72
N LYS A 147 7.28 5.84 -3.02
CA LYS A 147 8.46 6.50 -3.61
C LYS A 147 8.19 7.97 -3.91
N GLY A 148 9.24 8.77 -3.84
CA GLY A 148 9.24 10.12 -4.38
C GLY A 148 9.16 10.09 -5.90
N VAL A 149 7.98 10.33 -6.47
CA VAL A 149 7.71 10.15 -7.91
C VAL A 149 8.00 11.39 -8.76
N VAL A 150 8.18 12.55 -8.13
CA VAL A 150 8.48 13.84 -8.79
C VAL A 150 9.41 14.67 -7.91
N GLU A 151 10.14 15.60 -8.52
CA GLU A 151 11.05 16.53 -7.81
C GLU A 151 10.35 17.30 -6.69
N ALA A 152 9.09 17.69 -6.88
CA ALA A 152 8.33 18.38 -5.85
C ALA A 152 8.21 17.60 -4.54
N CYS A 153 8.11 16.27 -4.58
CA CYS A 153 8.08 15.43 -3.38
C CYS A 153 9.40 15.53 -2.61
N VAL A 154 10.49 15.35 -3.34
CA VAL A 154 11.86 15.33 -2.80
C VAL A 154 12.26 16.69 -2.25
N ASN A 155 12.02 17.76 -3.03
CA ASN A 155 12.38 19.12 -2.63
C ASN A 155 11.62 19.57 -1.38
N CYS A 156 10.32 19.24 -1.29
CA CYS A 156 9.52 19.53 -0.10
C CYS A 156 10.07 18.80 1.13
N HIS A 157 10.30 17.48 1.03
CA HIS A 157 10.81 16.69 2.16
C HIS A 157 12.23 17.11 2.58
N ASN A 158 13.12 17.35 1.63
CA ASN A 158 14.50 17.75 1.94
C ASN A 158 14.56 19.17 2.52
N GLY A 159 13.67 20.07 2.09
CA GLY A 159 13.62 21.46 2.55
C GLY A 159 12.80 21.69 3.82
N HIS A 160 11.95 20.74 4.23
CA HIS A 160 11.06 20.94 5.37
C HIS A 160 11.82 21.01 6.68
N ALA A 161 11.46 21.97 7.56
CA ALA A 161 12.16 22.18 8.84
C ALA A 161 12.13 20.92 9.71
N ASP A 162 10.97 20.26 9.79
CA ASP A 162 10.74 19.07 10.63
C ASP A 162 11.14 17.75 9.96
N SER A 163 11.73 17.79 8.76
CA SER A 163 12.17 16.56 8.10
C SER A 163 13.43 16.00 8.75
N PRO A 164 13.38 14.75 9.25
CA PRO A 164 14.56 14.13 9.87
C PRO A 164 15.57 13.60 8.85
N LYS A 165 15.21 13.54 7.56
CA LYS A 165 16.05 13.11 6.44
C LYS A 165 15.94 14.12 5.31
N LYS A 166 17.10 14.62 4.81
CA LYS A 166 17.18 15.76 3.86
C LYS A 166 17.98 15.45 2.59
N ASP A 167 18.18 14.19 2.27
CA ASP A 167 19.00 13.72 1.16
C ASP A 167 18.26 12.75 0.23
N PHE A 168 16.95 12.82 0.19
CA PHE A 168 16.12 12.03 -0.73
C PHE A 168 16.40 12.40 -2.19
N LYS A 169 16.28 11.40 -3.06
CA LYS A 169 16.34 11.55 -4.52
C LYS A 169 15.03 11.02 -5.11
N VAL A 170 14.71 11.47 -6.33
CA VAL A 170 13.57 10.90 -7.07
C VAL A 170 13.77 9.40 -7.27
N GLY A 171 12.77 8.62 -6.94
CA GLY A 171 12.81 7.16 -6.93
C GLY A 171 13.11 6.52 -5.58
N ASP A 172 13.61 7.29 -4.61
CA ASP A 172 13.84 6.78 -3.26
C ASP A 172 12.52 6.42 -2.56
N THR A 173 12.56 5.39 -1.72
CA THR A 173 11.47 5.06 -0.81
C THR A 173 11.44 6.10 0.31
N MET A 174 10.37 6.90 0.36
CA MET A 174 10.19 7.98 1.33
C MET A 174 9.24 7.58 2.46
N GLY A 175 8.52 6.49 2.28
CA GLY A 175 7.58 5.92 3.21
C GLY A 175 6.99 4.63 2.68
N ALA A 176 5.85 4.23 3.24
CA ALA A 176 5.10 3.10 2.75
C ALA A 176 3.59 3.26 2.98
N VAL A 177 2.80 2.66 2.11
CA VAL A 177 1.39 2.40 2.36
C VAL A 177 1.31 1.10 3.14
N VAL A 178 0.75 1.18 4.35
CA VAL A 178 0.50 0.02 5.22
C VAL A 178 -0.97 -0.31 5.14
N ILE A 179 -1.32 -1.54 4.77
CA ILE A 179 -2.70 -2.03 4.67
C ILE A 179 -2.88 -3.16 5.67
N ARG A 180 -3.97 -3.13 6.42
CA ARG A 180 -4.35 -4.19 7.37
C ARG A 180 -5.71 -4.73 7.04
N VAL A 181 -5.82 -6.05 7.04
CA VAL A 181 -7.09 -6.78 7.02
C VAL A 181 -7.16 -7.68 8.25
N PRO A 182 -8.28 -7.70 8.99
CA PRO A 182 -8.43 -8.61 10.12
C PRO A 182 -8.49 -10.04 9.60
N LEU A 183 -7.79 -10.93 10.28
CA LEU A 183 -7.93 -12.36 10.07
C LEU A 183 -9.08 -12.87 10.93
N GLY A 184 -10.06 -13.55 10.29
CA GLY A 184 -11.20 -14.12 11.00
C GLY A 184 -10.80 -14.97 12.20
N LYS A 185 -11.75 -15.11 13.14
CA LYS A 185 -11.61 -16.06 14.25
C LYS A 185 -11.58 -17.48 13.74
#